data_6556f352696d2ac8e8d1ba3866b6066a
#
_entry.id   6556f352696d2ac8e8d1ba3866b6066a
#
_cell.length_a   1.000
_cell.length_b   1.000
_cell.length_c   1.000
_cell.angle_alpha   90.00
_cell.angle_beta   90.00
_cell.angle_gamma   90.00
#
_symmetry.space_group_name_H-M   'P 1'
#
loop_
_entity.id
_entity.type
_entity.pdbx_description
1 polymer ?
#
loop_
_entity_poly.entity_id
_entity_poly.type
_entity_poly.pdbx_seq_one_letter_code
_entity_poly.pdbx_strand_id
1 'polypeptide(L)'
;MKTLIEIGEGIQCHNLPEMAIRKITKDLTFKNPAYEEALRAGRMIPASMPKEFVLFDMEKNKCWMPRGYVYFLLKFLKKNGQKYKIQDNTLLLPELEEIEFHGKLKDYQEKATSQMLKYPIGVLESATGSGKTIMGISLIAQRKQPTLIIVHSTLLLNQWYDEIKRFLHYESGLIGDKTFIVKPITVGIINSVRKNLDFLKNKFGHIVVDETHKVSSDTYTEALQSFPAKYYLGLSATAYRSDGMSDAIFAGIGPKVHKVDKQMLYNTNQVLRPEVFKINTNFYYFFKNDYAAMIKELVNNKERNQLICYKIVQDLKLYNENIVIVSDRKEHCKTLQKMLLNEYNIESSVLVGGQSNKKEKKILVDSVKAGNCKVLLSTTKFLGEGFDSKDLVALFITTPIKFVGKLIQAAGRILRYKEGKTPRIYDFRDNQINVLKYMAYGRDRTYKNEWNR
;
A
#
# COMPACT_ATOMS: atom_id res chain seq x y z
N MET A 1 0.41 -18.16 39.67
CA MET A 1 -0.28 -18.94 38.59
C MET A 1 0.51 -18.81 37.29
N LYS A 2 0.48 -19.84 36.41
CA LYS A 2 1.12 -19.71 35.06
C LYS A 2 0.16 -18.99 34.14
N THR A 3 0.68 -18.07 33.32
CA THR A 3 -0.10 -17.42 32.25
C THR A 3 -0.48 -18.46 31.21
N LEU A 4 -1.76 -18.58 30.85
CA LEU A 4 -2.24 -19.37 29.70
C LEU A 4 -2.44 -18.39 28.52
N ILE A 5 -1.91 -18.74 27.36
CA ILE A 5 -2.00 -17.98 26.11
C ILE A 5 -2.67 -18.85 25.07
N GLU A 6 -3.88 -18.52 24.71
CA GLU A 6 -4.65 -19.19 23.65
C GLU A 6 -4.53 -18.36 22.36
N ILE A 7 -4.14 -19.03 21.27
CA ILE A 7 -3.93 -18.37 19.96
C ILE A 7 -4.97 -18.93 19.00
N GLY A 8 -5.82 -18.07 18.47
CA GLY A 8 -6.86 -18.40 17.49
C GLY A 8 -7.11 -17.25 16.52
N GLU A 9 -8.31 -16.71 16.47
CA GLU A 9 -8.65 -15.47 15.74
C GLU A 9 -7.84 -14.28 16.27
N GLY A 10 -7.69 -14.21 17.61
CA GLY A 10 -6.81 -13.31 18.33
C GLY A 10 -5.94 -14.08 19.32
N ILE A 11 -5.43 -13.37 20.32
CA ILE A 11 -4.76 -13.94 21.48
C ILE A 11 -5.67 -13.72 22.69
N GLN A 12 -6.00 -14.78 23.41
CA GLN A 12 -6.65 -14.68 24.72
C GLN A 12 -5.66 -15.11 25.79
N CYS A 13 -5.37 -14.24 26.73
CA CYS A 13 -4.46 -14.51 27.84
C CYS A 13 -5.21 -14.58 29.16
N HIS A 14 -4.85 -15.56 29.99
CA HIS A 14 -5.38 -15.70 31.35
C HIS A 14 -4.23 -15.51 32.35
N ASN A 15 -4.52 -14.85 33.47
CA ASN A 15 -3.56 -14.62 34.56
C ASN A 15 -2.27 -13.93 34.11
N LEU A 16 -2.38 -12.86 33.34
CA LEU A 16 -1.24 -12.02 32.97
C LEU A 16 -0.68 -11.30 34.20
N PRO A 17 0.65 -11.24 34.37
CA PRO A 17 1.25 -10.41 35.40
C PRO A 17 1.00 -8.92 35.09
N GLU A 18 0.86 -8.09 36.15
CA GLU A 18 0.55 -6.67 36.02
C GLU A 18 1.51 -5.92 35.10
N MET A 19 2.81 -6.27 35.14
CA MET A 19 3.81 -5.70 34.25
C MET A 19 3.53 -5.96 32.76
N ALA A 20 2.94 -7.13 32.43
CA ALA A 20 2.55 -7.44 31.06
C ALA A 20 1.30 -6.66 30.65
N ILE A 21 0.33 -6.49 31.55
CA ILE A 21 -0.86 -5.66 31.32
C ILE A 21 -0.44 -4.21 31.03
N ARG A 22 0.43 -3.61 31.84
CA ARG A 22 0.97 -2.26 31.59
C ARG A 22 1.67 -2.15 30.24
N LYS A 23 2.43 -3.19 29.86
CA LYS A 23 3.11 -3.24 28.55
C LYS A 23 2.12 -3.30 27.39
N ILE A 24 1.10 -4.16 27.46
CA ILE A 24 0.02 -4.31 26.49
C ILE A 24 -0.73 -2.99 26.33
N THR A 25 -1.15 -2.37 27.44
CA THR A 25 -1.83 -1.07 27.43
C THR A 25 -1.01 -0.01 26.70
N LYS A 26 0.29 0.08 27.02
CA LYS A 26 1.19 1.03 26.34
C LYS A 26 1.35 0.77 24.84
N ASP A 27 1.51 -0.50 24.45
CA ASP A 27 1.81 -0.88 23.07
C ASP A 27 0.58 -0.88 22.16
N LEU A 28 -0.60 -1.18 22.71
CA LEU A 28 -1.84 -1.35 21.96
C LEU A 28 -2.84 -0.20 22.14
N THR A 29 -2.42 0.92 22.73
CA THR A 29 -3.18 2.18 22.78
C THR A 29 -2.53 3.20 21.87
N PHE A 30 -3.26 3.69 20.89
CA PHE A 30 -2.78 4.59 19.83
C PHE A 30 -3.57 5.89 19.86
N LYS A 31 -2.90 7.02 19.75
CA LYS A 31 -3.57 8.31 19.55
C LYS A 31 -4.32 8.33 18.25
N ASN A 32 -5.53 8.85 18.23
CA ASN A 32 -6.31 9.03 17.02
C ASN A 32 -5.76 10.19 16.18
N PRO A 33 -5.18 9.93 14.98
CA PRO A 33 -4.59 10.99 14.17
C PRO A 33 -5.60 12.06 13.73
N ALA A 34 -6.86 11.67 13.50
CA ALA A 34 -7.91 12.61 13.12
C ALA A 34 -8.30 13.53 14.29
N TYR A 35 -8.33 13.01 15.50
CA TYR A 35 -8.54 13.79 16.71
C TYR A 35 -7.41 14.81 16.93
N GLU A 36 -6.17 14.37 16.84
CA GLU A 36 -4.99 15.22 16.97
C GLU A 36 -4.93 16.32 15.89
N GLU A 37 -5.31 15.99 14.65
CA GLU A 37 -5.39 16.97 13.55
C GLU A 37 -6.49 18.00 13.79
N ALA A 38 -7.67 17.56 14.22
CA ALA A 38 -8.79 18.46 14.56
C ALA A 38 -8.43 19.40 15.71
N LEU A 39 -7.78 18.87 16.76
CA LEU A 39 -7.33 19.64 17.91
C LEU A 39 -6.30 20.72 17.50
N ARG A 40 -5.29 20.35 16.69
CA ARG A 40 -4.27 21.30 16.19
C ARG A 40 -4.87 22.36 15.26
N ALA A 41 -5.90 22.00 14.53
CA ALA A 41 -6.58 22.90 13.60
C ALA A 41 -7.65 23.79 14.29
N GLY A 42 -7.87 23.66 15.60
CA GLY A 42 -8.92 24.37 16.34
C GLY A 42 -10.33 24.04 15.85
N ARG A 43 -10.55 22.85 15.23
CA ARG A 43 -11.85 22.42 14.74
C ARG A 43 -12.69 21.83 15.87
N MET A 44 -14.01 22.01 15.77
CA MET A 44 -14.95 21.32 16.65
C MET A 44 -14.77 19.78 16.49
N ILE A 45 -14.56 19.10 17.61
CA ILE A 45 -14.36 17.65 17.66
C ILE A 45 -15.71 17.02 18.05
N PRO A 46 -16.28 16.15 17.18
CA PRO A 46 -17.50 15.43 17.52
C PRO A 46 -17.31 14.57 18.77
N ALA A 47 -18.32 14.54 19.66
CA ALA A 47 -18.26 13.71 20.89
C ALA A 47 -18.07 12.21 20.60
N SER A 48 -18.48 11.75 19.41
CA SER A 48 -18.30 10.36 18.94
C SER A 48 -16.87 10.04 18.46
N MET A 49 -16.00 11.05 18.32
CA MET A 49 -14.62 10.83 17.87
C MET A 49 -13.73 10.45 19.07
N PRO A 50 -13.24 9.20 19.15
CA PRO A 50 -12.38 8.77 20.24
C PRO A 50 -11.03 9.48 20.20
N LYS A 51 -10.48 9.81 21.35
CA LYS A 51 -9.11 10.35 21.46
C LYS A 51 -8.04 9.34 21.11
N GLU A 52 -8.31 8.08 21.45
CA GLU A 52 -7.39 6.96 21.31
C GLU A 52 -8.10 5.74 20.75
N PHE A 53 -7.35 4.93 20.01
CA PHE A 53 -7.75 3.60 19.59
C PHE A 53 -7.09 2.57 20.50
N VAL A 54 -7.88 1.70 21.11
CA VAL A 54 -7.41 0.61 21.98
C VAL A 54 -7.61 -0.71 21.26
N LEU A 55 -6.52 -1.44 21.04
CA LEU A 55 -6.54 -2.73 20.32
C LEU A 55 -6.49 -3.93 21.24
N PHE A 56 -6.92 -3.82 22.47
CA PHE A 56 -7.07 -4.93 23.42
C PHE A 56 -8.35 -4.73 24.21
N ASP A 57 -8.84 -5.83 24.77
CA ASP A 57 -9.96 -5.81 25.70
C ASP A 57 -9.59 -6.59 26.96
N MET A 58 -10.09 -6.13 28.12
CA MET A 58 -9.82 -6.76 29.41
C MET A 58 -11.10 -7.01 30.16
N GLU A 59 -11.33 -8.27 30.48
CA GLU A 59 -12.44 -8.70 31.34
C GLU A 59 -11.92 -9.56 32.49
N LYS A 60 -11.97 -9.03 33.71
CA LYS A 60 -11.46 -9.71 34.92
C LYS A 60 -10.01 -10.19 34.74
N ASN A 61 -9.81 -11.52 34.67
CA ASN A 61 -8.49 -12.14 34.51
C ASN A 61 -8.16 -12.52 33.06
N LYS A 62 -8.95 -12.07 32.08
CA LYS A 62 -8.77 -12.35 30.66
C LYS A 62 -8.36 -11.08 29.94
N CYS A 63 -7.41 -11.21 29.04
CA CYS A 63 -7.01 -10.12 28.15
C CYS A 63 -7.05 -10.65 26.71
N TRP A 64 -7.86 -10.02 25.89
CA TRP A 64 -7.90 -10.29 24.47
C TRP A 64 -7.09 -9.24 23.70
N MET A 65 -6.37 -9.65 22.65
CA MET A 65 -5.55 -8.77 21.83
C MET A 65 -5.35 -9.33 20.41
N PRO A 66 -4.95 -8.48 19.44
CA PRO A 66 -4.69 -8.92 18.08
C PRO A 66 -3.58 -9.96 18.00
N ARG A 67 -3.75 -10.91 17.10
CA ARG A 67 -2.90 -12.08 16.98
C ARG A 67 -1.44 -11.78 16.67
N GLY A 68 -1.17 -10.76 15.85
CA GLY A 68 0.20 -10.37 15.50
C GLY A 68 1.05 -9.94 16.68
N TYR A 69 0.41 -9.53 17.79
CA TYR A 69 1.10 -9.12 19.01
C TYR A 69 1.74 -10.30 19.78
N VAL A 70 1.42 -11.55 19.44
CA VAL A 70 1.93 -12.75 20.14
C VAL A 70 3.46 -12.75 20.29
N TYR A 71 4.21 -12.41 19.23
CA TYR A 71 5.67 -12.39 19.28
C TYR A 71 6.22 -11.35 20.24
N PHE A 72 5.59 -10.19 20.31
CA PHE A 72 5.97 -9.10 21.22
C PHE A 72 5.68 -9.51 22.66
N LEU A 73 4.53 -10.10 22.92
CA LEU A 73 4.14 -10.61 24.24
C LEU A 73 5.07 -11.72 24.71
N LEU A 74 5.30 -12.74 23.90
CA LEU A 74 6.16 -13.87 24.26
C LEU A 74 7.60 -13.43 24.52
N LYS A 75 8.14 -12.52 23.69
CA LYS A 75 9.47 -11.93 23.89
C LYS A 75 9.54 -11.18 25.22
N PHE A 76 8.50 -10.40 25.55
CA PHE A 76 8.44 -9.66 26.81
C PHE A 76 8.35 -10.59 28.01
N LEU A 77 7.47 -11.60 28.00
CA LEU A 77 7.32 -12.58 29.09
C LEU A 77 8.62 -13.36 29.31
N LYS A 78 9.25 -13.83 28.22
CA LYS A 78 10.53 -14.55 28.30
C LYS A 78 11.65 -13.69 28.90
N LYS A 79 11.75 -12.41 28.46
CA LYS A 79 12.75 -11.45 28.98
C LYS A 79 12.60 -11.20 30.47
N ASN A 80 11.38 -11.28 31.00
CA ASN A 80 11.07 -11.02 32.40
C ASN A 80 10.91 -12.33 33.23
N GLY A 81 11.37 -13.46 32.71
CA GLY A 81 11.36 -14.75 33.45
C GLY A 81 9.95 -15.28 33.74
N GLN A 82 8.91 -14.81 33.06
CA GLN A 82 7.54 -15.23 33.30
C GLN A 82 7.26 -16.60 32.67
N LYS A 83 6.68 -17.51 33.44
CA LYS A 83 6.26 -18.83 32.96
C LYS A 83 4.90 -18.77 32.32
N TYR A 84 4.76 -19.32 31.12
CA TYR A 84 3.51 -19.39 30.39
C TYR A 84 3.29 -20.75 29.72
N LYS A 85 2.06 -21.05 29.34
CA LYS A 85 1.66 -22.16 28.51
C LYS A 85 0.95 -21.62 27.27
N ILE A 86 1.26 -22.17 26.11
CA ILE A 86 0.62 -21.81 24.84
C ILE A 86 -0.35 -22.95 24.48
N GLN A 87 -1.56 -22.55 24.07
CA GLN A 87 -2.53 -23.40 23.43
C GLN A 87 -2.79 -22.81 22.03
N ASP A 88 -2.39 -23.56 21.01
CA ASP A 88 -2.52 -23.15 19.61
C ASP A 88 -3.82 -23.74 19.03
N ASN A 89 -4.82 -22.87 18.86
CA ASN A 89 -6.12 -23.19 18.28
C ASN A 89 -6.24 -22.65 16.84
N THR A 90 -5.12 -22.42 16.16
CA THR A 90 -5.12 -21.89 14.79
C THR A 90 -5.54 -22.95 13.77
N LEU A 91 -6.24 -22.51 12.74
CA LEU A 91 -6.77 -23.35 11.69
C LEU A 91 -5.71 -23.72 10.65
N LEU A 92 -5.50 -25.02 10.48
CA LEU A 92 -4.87 -25.62 9.31
C LEU A 92 -5.92 -26.45 8.57
N LEU A 93 -5.90 -26.38 7.26
CA LEU A 93 -6.78 -27.12 6.36
C LEU A 93 -5.96 -28.15 5.57
N PRO A 94 -6.61 -29.10 4.88
CA PRO A 94 -5.91 -30.03 3.98
C PRO A 94 -5.06 -29.27 2.97
N GLU A 95 -3.87 -29.79 2.69
CA GLU A 95 -2.95 -29.19 1.76
C GLU A 95 -3.46 -29.23 0.33
N LEU A 96 -3.14 -28.19 -0.44
CA LEU A 96 -3.41 -28.07 -1.86
C LEU A 96 -2.22 -28.70 -2.62
N GLU A 97 -2.17 -30.01 -2.74
CA GLU A 97 -1.02 -30.73 -3.30
C GLU A 97 -0.73 -30.37 -4.76
N GLU A 98 -1.77 -30.04 -5.55
CA GLU A 98 -1.66 -29.70 -6.97
C GLU A 98 -1.13 -28.28 -7.24
N ILE A 99 -0.93 -27.47 -6.18
CA ILE A 99 -0.50 -26.09 -6.34
C ILE A 99 1.03 -26.00 -6.34
N GLU A 100 1.59 -25.74 -7.52
CA GLU A 100 3.01 -25.54 -7.72
C GLU A 100 3.32 -24.14 -8.25
N PHE A 101 4.50 -23.64 -7.91
CA PHE A 101 4.96 -22.33 -8.39
C PHE A 101 5.77 -22.49 -9.69
N HIS A 102 5.21 -22.01 -10.81
CA HIS A 102 5.82 -22.07 -12.14
C HIS A 102 6.59 -20.80 -12.52
N GLY A 103 7.25 -20.19 -11.56
CA GLY A 103 8.08 -19.00 -11.77
C GLY A 103 9.53 -19.23 -11.36
N LYS A 104 10.39 -18.27 -11.75
CA LYS A 104 11.76 -18.21 -11.25
C LYS A 104 11.91 -16.99 -10.36
N LEU A 105 12.22 -17.20 -9.09
CA LEU A 105 12.56 -16.13 -8.16
C LEU A 105 14.01 -15.66 -8.42
N LYS A 106 14.26 -14.40 -8.14
CA LYS A 106 15.62 -13.84 -8.08
C LYS A 106 16.23 -14.15 -6.70
N ASP A 107 17.53 -14.14 -6.56
CA ASP A 107 18.25 -14.52 -5.32
C ASP A 107 17.70 -13.78 -4.08
N TYR A 108 17.45 -12.48 -4.19
CA TYR A 108 16.88 -11.71 -3.08
C TYR A 108 15.43 -12.07 -2.75
N GLN A 109 14.66 -12.52 -3.76
CA GLN A 109 13.28 -12.99 -3.56
C GLN A 109 13.28 -14.37 -2.90
N GLU A 110 14.18 -15.27 -3.32
CA GLU A 110 14.38 -16.56 -2.67
C GLU A 110 14.80 -16.39 -1.20
N LYS A 111 15.77 -15.51 -0.94
CA LYS A 111 16.17 -15.16 0.42
C LYS A 111 14.99 -14.60 1.24
N ALA A 112 14.19 -13.71 0.68
CA ALA A 112 13.05 -13.12 1.35
C ALA A 112 11.97 -14.18 1.65
N THR A 113 11.60 -15.04 0.70
CA THR A 113 10.60 -16.09 0.88
C THR A 113 11.10 -17.14 1.89
N SER A 114 12.35 -17.58 1.82
CA SER A 114 12.95 -18.50 2.78
C SER A 114 12.93 -17.95 4.21
N GLN A 115 13.14 -16.65 4.40
CA GLN A 115 13.02 -16.05 5.73
C GLN A 115 11.56 -16.01 6.21
N MET A 116 10.60 -15.66 5.31
CA MET A 116 9.19 -15.62 5.66
C MET A 116 8.62 -16.99 6.04
N LEU A 117 9.10 -18.07 5.44
CA LEU A 117 8.67 -19.45 5.75
C LEU A 117 9.00 -19.89 7.17
N LYS A 118 10.04 -19.33 7.79
CA LYS A 118 10.43 -19.65 9.18
C LYS A 118 9.41 -19.16 10.22
N TYR A 119 8.47 -18.29 9.81
CA TYR A 119 7.51 -17.69 10.69
C TYR A 119 6.09 -17.91 10.16
N PRO A 120 5.13 -18.36 10.99
CA PRO A 120 3.75 -18.52 10.54
C PRO A 120 3.09 -17.17 10.23
N ILE A 121 3.48 -16.11 10.93
CA ILE A 121 2.89 -14.79 10.75
C ILE A 121 3.98 -13.71 10.63
N GLY A 122 3.77 -12.70 9.81
CA GLY A 122 4.68 -11.57 9.71
C GLY A 122 4.55 -10.73 8.44
N VAL A 123 5.32 -9.65 8.40
CA VAL A 123 5.32 -8.67 7.31
C VAL A 123 6.63 -8.76 6.52
N LEU A 124 6.49 -8.83 5.20
CA LEU A 124 7.57 -8.66 4.22
C LEU A 124 7.56 -7.22 3.69
N GLU A 125 8.60 -6.46 4.01
CA GLU A 125 8.81 -5.12 3.46
C GLU A 125 9.74 -5.19 2.24
N SER A 126 9.25 -4.73 1.09
CA SER A 126 10.05 -4.68 -0.14
C SER A 126 9.59 -3.53 -1.04
N ALA A 127 10.52 -2.84 -1.68
CA ALA A 127 10.24 -1.67 -2.50
C ALA A 127 9.17 -1.92 -3.58
N THR A 128 8.51 -0.86 -4.03
CA THR A 128 7.61 -0.95 -5.19
C THR A 128 8.41 -1.41 -6.42
N GLY A 129 7.87 -2.36 -7.17
CA GLY A 129 8.55 -2.94 -8.34
C GLY A 129 9.52 -4.09 -8.03
N SER A 130 9.75 -4.45 -6.76
CA SER A 130 10.62 -5.57 -6.37
C SER A 130 9.98 -6.97 -6.54
N GLY A 131 8.73 -7.06 -6.97
CA GLY A 131 8.03 -8.34 -7.14
C GLY A 131 7.41 -8.91 -5.85
N LYS A 132 6.85 -8.08 -4.98
CA LYS A 132 6.13 -8.53 -3.77
C LYS A 132 5.05 -9.56 -4.07
N THR A 133 4.28 -9.35 -5.13
CA THR A 133 3.20 -10.25 -5.57
C THR A 133 3.75 -11.64 -5.91
N ILE A 134 4.85 -11.72 -6.66
CA ILE A 134 5.50 -13.00 -7.02
C ILE A 134 6.01 -13.72 -5.77
N MET A 135 6.65 -12.98 -4.82
CA MET A 135 7.08 -13.57 -3.54
C MET A 135 5.89 -14.08 -2.74
N GLY A 136 4.77 -13.33 -2.70
CA GLY A 136 3.52 -13.76 -2.06
C GLY A 136 2.95 -15.03 -2.69
N ILE A 137 2.90 -15.12 -4.01
CA ILE A 137 2.41 -16.31 -4.74
C ILE A 137 3.31 -17.52 -4.49
N SER A 138 4.63 -17.33 -4.50
CA SER A 138 5.58 -18.41 -4.16
C SER A 138 5.37 -18.92 -2.73
N LEU A 139 5.09 -18.03 -1.76
CA LEU A 139 4.79 -18.42 -0.38
C LEU A 139 3.43 -19.16 -0.27
N ILE A 140 2.44 -18.80 -1.08
CA ILE A 140 1.16 -19.53 -1.15
C ILE A 140 1.40 -20.97 -1.61
N ALA A 141 2.16 -21.16 -2.70
CA ALA A 141 2.49 -22.48 -3.21
C ALA A 141 3.29 -23.33 -2.22
N GLN A 142 4.25 -22.72 -1.50
CA GLN A 142 5.08 -23.43 -0.53
C GLN A 142 4.34 -23.78 0.76
N ARG A 143 3.35 -22.97 1.19
CA ARG A 143 2.53 -23.26 2.36
C ARG A 143 1.38 -24.22 2.07
N LYS A 144 1.01 -24.37 0.82
CA LYS A 144 -0.04 -25.29 0.33
C LYS A 144 -1.37 -25.19 1.08
N GLN A 145 -1.68 -24.06 1.68
CA GLN A 145 -2.91 -23.86 2.42
C GLN A 145 -3.95 -23.12 1.58
N PRO A 146 -5.24 -23.46 1.73
CA PRO A 146 -6.30 -22.60 1.23
C PRO A 146 -6.06 -21.16 1.68
N THR A 147 -6.00 -20.24 0.69
CA THR A 147 -5.49 -18.89 0.90
C THR A 147 -6.50 -17.82 0.48
N LEU A 148 -6.76 -16.85 1.37
CA LEU A 148 -7.46 -15.61 1.05
C LEU A 148 -6.46 -14.46 0.92
N ILE A 149 -6.41 -13.86 -0.27
CA ILE A 149 -5.63 -12.68 -0.55
C ILE A 149 -6.55 -11.44 -0.42
N ILE A 150 -6.25 -10.56 0.52
CA ILE A 150 -7.04 -9.36 0.81
C ILE A 150 -6.38 -8.15 0.16
N VAL A 151 -7.13 -7.50 -0.71
CA VAL A 151 -6.71 -6.30 -1.46
C VAL A 151 -7.70 -5.15 -1.22
N HIS A 152 -7.30 -3.91 -1.55
CA HIS A 152 -8.15 -2.74 -1.32
C HIS A 152 -8.83 -2.16 -2.57
N SER A 153 -8.53 -2.69 -3.76
CA SER A 153 -9.09 -2.17 -5.02
C SER A 153 -9.33 -3.25 -6.06
N THR A 154 -10.25 -2.96 -7.00
CA THR A 154 -10.54 -3.84 -8.14
C THR A 154 -9.33 -4.05 -9.06
N LEU A 155 -8.46 -3.03 -9.18
CA LEU A 155 -7.24 -3.17 -10.00
C LEU A 155 -6.28 -4.21 -9.41
N LEU A 156 -6.07 -4.18 -8.08
CA LEU A 156 -5.26 -5.20 -7.40
C LEU A 156 -5.93 -6.57 -7.43
N LEU A 157 -7.26 -6.64 -7.30
CA LEU A 157 -8.00 -7.89 -7.43
C LEU A 157 -7.68 -8.56 -8.76
N ASN A 158 -7.79 -7.83 -9.87
CA ASN A 158 -7.51 -8.34 -11.20
C ASN A 158 -6.01 -8.65 -11.38
N GLN A 159 -5.12 -7.81 -10.86
CA GLN A 159 -3.68 -8.06 -10.92
C GLN A 159 -3.30 -9.37 -10.22
N TRP A 160 -3.79 -9.60 -9.01
CA TRP A 160 -3.54 -10.84 -8.28
C TRP A 160 -4.12 -12.05 -9.01
N TYR A 161 -5.33 -11.93 -9.57
CA TYR A 161 -5.96 -12.98 -10.38
C TYR A 161 -5.08 -13.37 -11.58
N ASP A 162 -4.64 -12.37 -12.37
CA ASP A 162 -3.80 -12.58 -13.55
C ASP A 162 -2.45 -13.24 -13.18
N GLU A 163 -1.81 -12.77 -12.09
CA GLU A 163 -0.52 -13.29 -11.65
C GLU A 163 -0.65 -14.71 -11.04
N ILE A 164 -1.74 -15.02 -10.31
CA ILE A 164 -2.02 -16.37 -9.82
C ILE A 164 -2.21 -17.32 -11.01
N LYS A 165 -3.01 -16.93 -12.00
CA LYS A 165 -3.21 -17.72 -13.22
C LYS A 165 -1.90 -17.98 -13.95
N ARG A 166 -1.02 -16.98 -13.99
CA ARG A 166 0.29 -17.06 -14.65
C ARG A 166 1.28 -17.97 -13.92
N PHE A 167 1.37 -17.87 -12.59
CA PHE A 167 2.43 -18.52 -11.82
C PHE A 167 2.01 -19.79 -11.10
N LEU A 168 0.72 -20.00 -10.87
CA LEU A 168 0.21 -21.25 -10.28
C LEU A 168 -0.63 -22.07 -11.28
N HIS A 169 -0.86 -21.56 -12.50
CA HIS A 169 -1.78 -22.15 -13.49
C HIS A 169 -3.17 -22.42 -12.91
N TYR A 170 -3.59 -21.59 -11.94
CA TYR A 170 -4.80 -21.75 -11.17
C TYR A 170 -5.76 -20.56 -11.34
N GLU A 171 -7.03 -20.84 -11.60
CA GLU A 171 -8.07 -19.81 -11.65
C GLU A 171 -8.65 -19.55 -10.26
N SER A 172 -8.18 -18.49 -9.60
CA SER A 172 -8.61 -18.13 -8.25
C SER A 172 -10.08 -17.73 -8.17
N GLY A 173 -10.67 -17.88 -6.98
CA GLY A 173 -11.94 -17.26 -6.63
C GLY A 173 -11.81 -15.74 -6.55
N LEU A 174 -12.93 -15.03 -6.65
CA LEU A 174 -13.00 -13.56 -6.62
C LEU A 174 -14.13 -13.10 -5.71
N ILE A 175 -13.83 -12.19 -4.78
CA ILE A 175 -14.80 -11.54 -3.89
C ILE A 175 -14.70 -10.03 -4.05
N GLY A 176 -15.63 -9.43 -4.75
CA GLY A 176 -15.67 -7.99 -5.05
C GLY A 176 -16.03 -7.70 -6.50
N ASP A 177 -16.21 -6.42 -6.82
CA ASP A 177 -16.64 -5.97 -8.16
C ASP A 177 -17.86 -6.74 -8.72
N LYS A 178 -18.88 -6.95 -7.89
CA LYS A 178 -20.12 -7.70 -8.17
C LYS A 178 -19.94 -9.23 -8.34
N THR A 179 -18.76 -9.76 -8.02
CA THR A 179 -18.45 -11.21 -8.07
C THR A 179 -18.31 -11.75 -6.65
N PHE A 180 -18.84 -12.94 -6.41
CA PHE A 180 -18.67 -13.69 -5.17
C PHE A 180 -18.47 -15.16 -5.49
N ILE A 181 -17.23 -15.53 -5.80
CA ILE A 181 -16.81 -16.90 -6.11
C ILE A 181 -15.69 -17.26 -5.13
N VAL A 182 -15.93 -18.26 -4.30
CA VAL A 182 -14.96 -18.74 -3.32
C VAL A 182 -14.34 -20.04 -3.81
N LYS A 183 -13.02 -20.08 -3.89
CA LYS A 183 -12.20 -21.25 -4.22
C LYS A 183 -11.07 -21.38 -3.18
N PRO A 184 -10.34 -22.52 -3.15
CA PRO A 184 -9.20 -22.69 -2.25
C PRO A 184 -8.21 -21.52 -2.27
N ILE A 185 -7.89 -20.96 -3.43
CA ILE A 185 -7.17 -19.68 -3.54
C ILE A 185 -8.16 -18.63 -4.01
N THR A 186 -8.39 -17.59 -3.21
CA THR A 186 -9.39 -16.55 -3.47
C THR A 186 -8.78 -15.18 -3.25
N VAL A 187 -9.05 -14.24 -4.16
CA VAL A 187 -8.70 -12.82 -4.01
C VAL A 187 -9.96 -12.04 -3.63
N GLY A 188 -9.89 -11.22 -2.58
CA GLY A 188 -11.05 -10.48 -2.10
C GLY A 188 -10.77 -9.01 -1.82
N ILE A 189 -11.69 -8.13 -2.23
CA ILE A 189 -11.67 -6.72 -1.82
C ILE A 189 -12.14 -6.64 -0.37
N ILE A 190 -11.37 -5.97 0.48
CA ILE A 190 -11.56 -5.92 1.94
C ILE A 190 -13.01 -5.62 2.37
N ASN A 191 -13.67 -4.63 1.74
CA ASN A 191 -15.05 -4.28 2.09
C ASN A 191 -16.05 -5.40 1.75
N SER A 192 -15.78 -6.19 0.72
CA SER A 192 -16.61 -7.34 0.35
C SER A 192 -16.32 -8.55 1.23
N VAL A 193 -15.06 -8.76 1.60
CA VAL A 193 -14.63 -9.79 2.56
C VAL A 193 -15.28 -9.52 3.91
N ARG A 194 -15.21 -8.29 4.44
CA ARG A 194 -15.80 -7.89 5.72
C ARG A 194 -17.30 -8.20 5.83
N LYS A 195 -18.04 -7.99 4.76
CA LYS A 195 -19.48 -8.26 4.72
C LYS A 195 -19.84 -9.75 4.80
N ASN A 196 -18.87 -10.64 4.63
CA ASN A 196 -19.06 -12.08 4.53
C ASN A 196 -18.14 -12.88 5.47
N LEU A 197 -17.69 -12.27 6.58
CA LEU A 197 -16.73 -12.88 7.49
C LEU A 197 -17.18 -14.22 8.05
N ASP A 198 -18.42 -14.33 8.52
CA ASP A 198 -18.96 -15.57 9.09
C ASP A 198 -18.92 -16.74 8.11
N PHE A 199 -19.14 -16.48 6.84
CA PHE A 199 -19.05 -17.49 5.79
C PHE A 199 -17.59 -17.86 5.46
N LEU A 200 -16.64 -16.91 5.58
CA LEU A 200 -15.27 -17.05 5.10
C LEU A 200 -14.29 -17.53 6.17
N LYS A 201 -14.54 -17.25 7.46
CA LYS A 201 -13.56 -17.38 8.55
C LYS A 201 -12.89 -18.74 8.68
N ASN A 202 -13.61 -19.83 8.37
CA ASN A 202 -13.09 -21.20 8.51
C ASN A 202 -12.71 -21.86 7.17
N LYS A 203 -12.60 -21.08 6.09
CA LYS A 203 -12.29 -21.62 4.74
C LYS A 203 -10.83 -21.47 4.34
N PHE A 204 -10.03 -20.75 5.13
CA PHE A 204 -8.66 -20.41 4.76
C PHE A 204 -7.70 -20.63 5.92
N GLY A 205 -6.63 -21.38 5.65
CA GLY A 205 -5.51 -21.59 6.59
C GLY A 205 -4.40 -20.55 6.42
N HIS A 206 -4.48 -19.73 5.37
CA HIS A 206 -3.50 -18.68 5.04
C HIS A 206 -4.20 -17.39 4.62
N ILE A 207 -3.85 -16.27 5.24
CA ILE A 207 -4.32 -14.94 4.90
C ILE A 207 -3.14 -14.12 4.37
N VAL A 208 -3.28 -13.55 3.19
CA VAL A 208 -2.30 -12.63 2.60
C VAL A 208 -2.94 -11.24 2.53
N VAL A 209 -2.25 -10.22 3.03
CA VAL A 209 -2.71 -8.83 3.01
C VAL A 209 -1.76 -8.01 2.17
N ASP A 210 -2.23 -7.54 1.02
CA ASP A 210 -1.42 -6.67 0.17
C ASP A 210 -1.58 -5.20 0.56
N GLU A 211 -0.47 -4.44 0.43
CA GLU A 211 -0.37 -3.02 0.80
C GLU A 211 -0.83 -2.74 2.23
N THR A 212 -0.27 -3.47 3.18
CA THR A 212 -0.66 -3.41 4.61
C THR A 212 -0.69 -2.01 5.22
N HIS A 213 0.08 -1.06 4.66
CA HIS A 213 0.08 0.33 5.12
C HIS A 213 -1.20 1.11 4.78
N LYS A 214 -2.05 0.61 3.88
CA LYS A 214 -3.37 1.19 3.57
C LYS A 214 -4.48 0.70 4.50
N VAL A 215 -4.14 -0.21 5.40
CA VAL A 215 -5.04 -0.74 6.42
C VAL A 215 -5.52 0.42 7.30
N SER A 216 -6.76 0.89 7.10
CA SER A 216 -7.41 1.78 8.05
C SER A 216 -7.79 0.99 9.31
N SER A 217 -7.65 1.60 10.49
CA SER A 217 -7.71 0.92 11.78
C SER A 217 -8.93 0.00 11.97
N ASP A 218 -10.12 0.43 11.60
CA ASP A 218 -11.34 -0.27 12.01
C ASP A 218 -11.72 -1.43 11.08
N THR A 219 -11.74 -1.19 9.76
CA THR A 219 -12.22 -2.19 8.77
C THR A 219 -11.28 -3.39 8.63
N TYR A 220 -9.98 -3.16 8.71
CA TYR A 220 -9.00 -4.24 8.59
C TYR A 220 -8.76 -4.97 9.91
N THR A 221 -8.79 -4.25 11.03
CA THR A 221 -8.65 -4.86 12.34
C THR A 221 -9.76 -5.88 12.54
N GLU A 222 -11.02 -5.51 12.29
CA GLU A 222 -12.16 -6.41 12.32
C GLU A 222 -11.98 -7.62 11.38
N ALA A 223 -11.65 -7.38 10.12
CA ALA A 223 -11.48 -8.46 9.14
C ALA A 223 -10.31 -9.40 9.48
N LEU A 224 -9.16 -8.86 9.88
CA LEU A 224 -7.99 -9.70 10.20
C LEU A 224 -8.16 -10.48 11.50
N GLN A 225 -8.89 -9.93 12.48
CA GLN A 225 -9.15 -10.58 13.74
C GLN A 225 -10.22 -11.68 13.68
N SER A 226 -10.93 -11.81 12.55
CA SER A 226 -11.99 -12.82 12.38
C SER A 226 -11.52 -14.15 11.80
N PHE A 227 -10.25 -14.26 11.38
CA PHE A 227 -9.75 -15.50 10.79
C PHE A 227 -8.83 -16.25 11.75
N PRO A 228 -9.12 -17.51 12.11
CA PRO A 228 -8.23 -18.35 12.92
C PRO A 228 -7.08 -18.96 12.10
N ALA A 229 -6.87 -18.53 10.86
CA ALA A 229 -5.91 -19.11 9.93
C ALA A 229 -4.50 -19.26 10.53
N LYS A 230 -3.76 -20.35 10.28
CA LYS A 230 -2.40 -20.57 10.80
C LYS A 230 -1.42 -19.53 10.29
N TYR A 231 -1.51 -19.16 9.01
CA TYR A 231 -0.54 -18.30 8.37
C TYR A 231 -1.11 -16.91 8.05
N TYR A 232 -0.31 -15.88 8.36
CA TYR A 232 -0.58 -14.48 7.99
C TYR A 232 0.64 -13.88 7.32
N LEU A 233 0.46 -13.35 6.13
CA LEU A 233 1.49 -12.66 5.36
C LEU A 233 1.05 -11.23 5.03
N GLY A 234 1.75 -10.26 5.57
CA GLY A 234 1.63 -8.87 5.15
C GLY A 234 2.66 -8.51 4.08
N LEU A 235 2.23 -7.90 3.00
CA LEU A 235 3.10 -7.36 1.95
C LEU A 235 3.02 -5.83 1.95
N SER A 236 4.17 -5.14 1.99
CA SER A 236 4.18 -3.68 1.95
C SER A 236 5.43 -3.12 1.27
N ALA A 237 5.27 -2.01 0.56
CA ALA A 237 6.40 -1.23 0.07
C ALA A 237 7.09 -0.44 1.20
N THR A 238 6.31 -0.02 2.18
CA THR A 238 6.74 0.65 3.40
C THR A 238 5.89 0.12 4.54
N ALA A 239 6.48 -0.60 5.48
CA ALA A 239 5.76 -1.01 6.69
C ALA A 239 5.64 0.16 7.68
N TYR A 240 5.45 1.37 7.16
CA TYR A 240 5.36 2.61 7.92
C TYR A 240 4.13 3.40 7.50
N ARG A 241 3.35 3.85 8.47
CA ARG A 241 2.20 4.74 8.28
C ARG A 241 2.57 6.15 8.69
N SER A 242 2.20 7.13 7.86
CA SER A 242 2.45 8.56 8.12
C SER A 242 1.64 9.13 9.29
N ASP A 243 0.64 8.40 9.74
CA ASP A 243 -0.24 8.77 10.87
C ASP A 243 0.22 8.21 12.22
N GLY A 244 1.39 7.54 12.29
CA GLY A 244 1.92 6.94 13.50
C GLY A 244 1.31 5.60 13.90
N MET A 245 0.37 5.06 13.11
CA MET A 245 -0.33 3.79 13.39
C MET A 245 0.40 2.55 12.84
N SER A 246 1.71 2.62 12.60
CA SER A 246 2.49 1.50 12.04
C SER A 246 2.49 0.27 12.94
N ASP A 247 2.53 0.47 14.26
CA ASP A 247 2.55 -0.63 15.22
C ASP A 247 1.19 -1.37 15.27
N ALA A 248 0.09 -0.73 14.91
CA ALA A 248 -1.20 -1.38 14.76
C ALA A 248 -1.21 -2.43 13.63
N ILE A 249 -0.45 -2.19 12.52
CA ILE A 249 -0.27 -3.18 11.45
C ILE A 249 0.42 -4.42 12.01
N PHE A 250 1.51 -4.22 12.76
CA PHE A 250 2.28 -5.33 13.34
C PHE A 250 1.49 -6.07 14.42
N ALA A 251 0.66 -5.35 15.19
CA ALA A 251 -0.24 -5.98 16.14
C ALA A 251 -1.28 -6.88 15.45
N GLY A 252 -1.79 -6.50 14.27
CA GLY A 252 -2.76 -7.29 13.51
C GLY A 252 -2.16 -8.48 12.76
N ILE A 253 -1.03 -8.28 12.07
CA ILE A 253 -0.47 -9.25 11.11
C ILE A 253 0.73 -10.02 11.68
N GLY A 254 1.54 -9.37 12.50
CA GLY A 254 2.79 -9.92 13.02
C GLY A 254 4.00 -9.02 12.78
N PRO A 255 5.16 -9.39 13.32
CA PRO A 255 6.36 -8.56 13.23
C PRO A 255 6.87 -8.44 11.79
N LYS A 256 7.69 -7.42 11.53
CA LYS A 256 8.47 -7.33 10.31
C LYS A 256 9.54 -8.44 10.32
N VAL A 257 9.29 -9.48 9.55
CA VAL A 257 10.18 -10.67 9.47
C VAL A 257 11.35 -10.40 8.54
N HIS A 258 11.09 -9.81 7.39
CA HIS A 258 12.13 -9.52 6.42
C HIS A 258 11.92 -8.15 5.76
N LYS A 259 13.04 -7.47 5.52
CA LYS A 259 13.09 -6.24 4.74
C LYS A 259 14.13 -6.43 3.63
N VAL A 260 13.68 -6.34 2.39
CA VAL A 260 14.58 -6.36 1.24
C VAL A 260 15.39 -5.08 1.22
N ASP A 261 16.72 -5.21 1.13
CA ASP A 261 17.62 -4.06 1.07
C ASP A 261 17.41 -3.27 -0.22
N LYS A 262 17.00 -2.01 -0.06
CA LYS A 262 16.77 -1.10 -1.19
C LYS A 262 18.06 -0.77 -1.95
N GLN A 263 19.17 -0.62 -1.26
CA GLN A 263 20.46 -0.30 -1.90
C GLN A 263 20.91 -1.44 -2.80
N MET A 264 20.73 -2.67 -2.34
CA MET A 264 20.99 -3.86 -3.15
C MET A 264 20.12 -3.86 -4.41
N LEU A 265 18.80 -3.55 -4.31
CA LEU A 265 17.90 -3.48 -5.47
C LEU A 265 18.35 -2.43 -6.49
N TYR A 266 18.85 -1.29 -6.04
CA TYR A 266 19.41 -0.25 -6.92
C TYR A 266 20.75 -0.66 -7.52
N ASN A 267 21.66 -1.22 -6.73
CA ASN A 267 23.00 -1.60 -7.18
C ASN A 267 22.98 -2.76 -8.18
N THR A 268 21.96 -3.63 -8.09
CA THR A 268 21.74 -4.75 -9.01
C THR A 268 20.76 -4.42 -10.14
N ASN A 269 20.40 -3.14 -10.31
CA ASN A 269 19.44 -2.68 -11.32
C ASN A 269 18.06 -3.41 -11.28
N GLN A 270 17.67 -3.96 -10.13
CA GLN A 270 16.34 -4.57 -9.98
C GLN A 270 15.22 -3.51 -9.89
N VAL A 271 15.58 -2.36 -9.35
CA VAL A 271 14.78 -1.13 -9.33
C VAL A 271 15.71 0.02 -9.75
N LEU A 272 15.24 0.90 -10.62
CA LEU A 272 16.02 2.03 -11.09
C LEU A 272 15.93 3.22 -10.12
N ARG A 273 16.94 4.10 -10.15
CA ARG A 273 16.89 5.39 -9.44
C ARG A 273 16.46 6.49 -10.41
N PRO A 274 15.50 7.36 -10.02
CA PRO A 274 15.09 8.43 -10.91
C PRO A 274 16.06 9.62 -10.89
N GLU A 275 16.14 10.34 -11.99
CA GLU A 275 16.58 11.73 -11.99
C GLU A 275 15.44 12.63 -11.54
N VAL A 276 15.71 13.66 -10.73
CA VAL A 276 14.66 14.53 -10.18
C VAL A 276 14.88 15.97 -10.63
N PHE A 277 13.97 16.47 -11.44
CA PHE A 277 13.93 17.84 -11.93
C PHE A 277 12.95 18.66 -11.08
N LYS A 278 13.47 19.62 -10.33
CA LYS A 278 12.71 20.52 -9.45
C LYS A 278 12.36 21.80 -10.22
N ILE A 279 11.08 21.98 -10.55
CA ILE A 279 10.61 23.08 -11.38
C ILE A 279 9.82 24.06 -10.53
N ASN A 280 10.39 25.25 -10.31
CA ASN A 280 9.68 26.33 -9.61
C ASN A 280 8.64 26.96 -10.52
N THR A 281 7.45 27.23 -9.98
CA THR A 281 6.39 27.98 -10.64
C THR A 281 6.28 29.39 -10.05
N ASN A 282 5.65 30.29 -10.80
CA ASN A 282 5.35 31.65 -10.35
C ASN A 282 3.96 31.75 -9.70
N PHE A 283 3.30 30.61 -9.42
CA PHE A 283 1.99 30.60 -8.81
C PHE A 283 2.02 31.23 -7.42
N TYR A 284 1.19 32.24 -7.21
CA TYR A 284 0.98 32.93 -5.96
C TYR A 284 -0.49 32.84 -5.55
N TYR A 285 -0.75 32.68 -4.26
CA TYR A 285 -2.08 32.69 -3.68
C TYR A 285 -2.01 33.18 -2.22
N PHE A 286 -2.88 34.08 -1.85
CA PHE A 286 -3.00 34.53 -0.47
C PHE A 286 -3.73 33.48 0.35
N PHE A 287 -2.97 32.67 1.08
CA PHE A 287 -3.48 31.50 1.81
C PHE A 287 -4.23 31.90 3.08
N LYS A 288 -5.56 31.72 3.09
CA LYS A 288 -6.48 32.02 4.20
C LYS A 288 -6.88 30.75 4.96
N ASN A 289 -5.97 29.79 5.19
CA ASN A 289 -6.22 28.48 5.81
C ASN A 289 -7.27 27.59 5.07
N ASP A 290 -7.66 27.94 3.86
CA ASP A 290 -8.48 27.09 3.00
C ASP A 290 -7.62 26.41 1.91
N TYR A 291 -7.19 25.19 2.24
CA TYR A 291 -6.38 24.38 1.33
C TYR A 291 -7.15 23.97 0.06
N ALA A 292 -8.47 23.73 0.17
CA ALA A 292 -9.26 23.29 -0.97
C ALA A 292 -9.43 24.40 -2.01
N ALA A 293 -9.70 25.64 -1.54
CA ALA A 293 -9.78 26.82 -2.41
C ALA A 293 -8.41 27.09 -3.06
N MET A 294 -7.31 27.06 -2.32
CA MET A 294 -5.98 27.22 -2.86
C MET A 294 -5.65 26.22 -3.97
N ILE A 295 -5.94 24.93 -3.76
CA ILE A 295 -5.71 23.90 -4.78
C ILE A 295 -6.63 24.09 -5.99
N LYS A 296 -7.86 24.59 -5.81
CA LYS A 296 -8.74 24.93 -6.92
C LYS A 296 -8.15 26.04 -7.80
N GLU A 297 -7.60 27.09 -7.21
CA GLU A 297 -6.92 28.15 -7.93
C GLU A 297 -5.63 27.64 -8.61
N LEU A 298 -4.82 26.85 -7.91
CA LEU A 298 -3.59 26.28 -8.43
C LEU A 298 -3.81 25.46 -9.71
N VAL A 299 -4.82 24.59 -9.75
CA VAL A 299 -5.09 23.75 -10.93
C VAL A 299 -5.73 24.52 -12.09
N ASN A 300 -6.32 25.68 -11.82
CA ASN A 300 -6.91 26.57 -12.83
C ASN A 300 -5.95 27.67 -13.31
N ASN A 301 -4.78 27.80 -12.70
CA ASN A 301 -3.83 28.84 -13.09
C ASN A 301 -3.24 28.55 -14.48
N LYS A 302 -3.52 29.44 -15.43
CA LYS A 302 -3.19 29.26 -16.85
C LYS A 302 -1.67 29.23 -17.08
N GLU A 303 -0.93 30.17 -16.51
CA GLU A 303 0.54 30.27 -16.68
C GLU A 303 1.24 29.02 -16.13
N ARG A 304 0.79 28.55 -14.98
CA ARG A 304 1.31 27.32 -14.37
C ARG A 304 1.04 26.10 -15.26
N ASN A 305 -0.15 26.00 -15.82
CA ASN A 305 -0.54 24.89 -16.69
C ASN A 305 0.22 24.95 -18.03
N GLN A 306 0.48 26.13 -18.57
CA GLN A 306 1.35 26.33 -19.74
C GLN A 306 2.79 25.86 -19.45
N LEU A 307 3.36 26.22 -18.29
CA LEU A 307 4.69 25.73 -17.89
C LEU A 307 4.72 24.20 -17.79
N ILE A 308 3.68 23.58 -17.25
CA ILE A 308 3.55 22.11 -17.16
C ILE A 308 3.55 21.52 -18.57
N CYS A 309 2.65 21.98 -19.45
CA CYS A 309 2.56 21.49 -20.83
C CYS A 309 3.87 21.70 -21.60
N TYR A 310 4.50 22.86 -21.47
CA TYR A 310 5.79 23.15 -22.08
C TYR A 310 6.87 22.13 -21.66
N LYS A 311 6.97 21.82 -20.36
CA LYS A 311 7.93 20.82 -19.85
C LYS A 311 7.63 19.39 -20.33
N ILE A 312 6.36 19.03 -20.46
CA ILE A 312 5.94 17.76 -21.05
C ILE A 312 6.39 17.67 -22.51
N VAL A 313 6.14 18.73 -23.29
CA VAL A 313 6.54 18.78 -24.71
C VAL A 313 8.06 18.72 -24.87
N GLN A 314 8.80 19.43 -24.00
CA GLN A 314 10.28 19.35 -24.01
C GLN A 314 10.76 17.91 -23.77
N ASP A 315 10.24 17.20 -22.76
CA ASP A 315 10.64 15.83 -22.45
C ASP A 315 10.31 14.88 -23.62
N LEU A 316 9.11 14.99 -24.20
CA LEU A 316 8.71 14.18 -25.34
C LEU A 316 9.59 14.41 -26.59
N LYS A 317 10.00 15.66 -26.84
CA LYS A 317 10.90 15.99 -27.96
C LYS A 317 12.31 15.43 -27.75
N LEU A 318 12.81 15.43 -26.50
CA LEU A 318 14.16 14.96 -26.20
C LEU A 318 14.26 13.43 -26.16
N TYR A 319 13.30 12.76 -25.57
CA TYR A 319 13.41 11.34 -25.25
C TYR A 319 12.43 10.47 -26.01
N ASN A 320 11.32 11.01 -26.47
CA ASN A 320 10.27 10.28 -27.17
C ASN A 320 9.77 9.01 -26.43
N GLU A 321 9.67 9.05 -25.10
CA GLU A 321 9.32 7.93 -24.24
C GLU A 321 7.91 8.07 -23.64
N ASN A 322 7.38 6.99 -23.05
CA ASN A 322 6.06 6.99 -22.44
C ASN A 322 6.12 7.68 -21.07
N ILE A 323 5.22 8.63 -20.85
CA ILE A 323 5.20 9.47 -19.66
C ILE A 323 3.86 9.40 -18.93
N VAL A 324 3.89 9.65 -17.62
CA VAL A 324 2.68 9.78 -16.81
C VAL A 324 2.65 11.12 -16.08
N ILE A 325 1.51 11.79 -16.14
CA ILE A 325 1.23 13.06 -15.50
C ILE A 325 0.21 12.81 -14.40
N VAL A 326 0.54 13.22 -13.16
CA VAL A 326 -0.34 13.00 -12.01
C VAL A 326 -0.84 14.30 -11.42
N SER A 327 -2.15 14.31 -11.17
CA SER A 327 -2.84 15.38 -10.44
C SER A 327 -3.78 14.78 -9.40
N ASP A 328 -4.01 15.46 -8.28
CA ASP A 328 -5.05 15.06 -7.32
C ASP A 328 -6.46 15.48 -7.74
N ARG A 329 -6.61 16.18 -8.88
CA ARG A 329 -7.89 16.68 -9.42
C ARG A 329 -8.16 16.12 -10.83
N LYS A 330 -9.31 15.45 -10.99
CA LYS A 330 -9.72 14.87 -12.28
C LYS A 330 -9.87 15.94 -13.37
N GLU A 331 -10.47 17.07 -13.01
CA GLU A 331 -10.68 18.18 -13.96
C GLU A 331 -9.35 18.78 -14.42
N HIS A 332 -8.34 18.83 -13.55
CA HIS A 332 -7.00 19.25 -13.96
C HIS A 332 -6.37 18.31 -15.01
N CYS A 333 -6.56 17.00 -14.86
CA CYS A 333 -6.12 16.04 -15.90
C CYS A 333 -6.79 16.35 -17.25
N LYS A 334 -8.10 16.64 -17.26
CA LYS A 334 -8.83 17.01 -18.49
C LYS A 334 -8.38 18.36 -19.06
N THR A 335 -8.11 19.33 -18.18
CA THR A 335 -7.58 20.65 -18.61
C THR A 335 -6.24 20.50 -19.30
N LEU A 336 -5.30 19.78 -18.68
CA LEU A 336 -3.98 19.53 -19.28
C LEU A 336 -4.09 18.72 -20.58
N GLN A 337 -5.01 17.74 -20.67
CA GLN A 337 -5.29 17.00 -21.89
C GLN A 337 -5.70 17.92 -23.04
N LYS A 338 -6.68 18.81 -22.77
CA LYS A 338 -7.14 19.78 -23.77
C LYS A 338 -6.04 20.74 -24.22
N MET A 339 -5.22 21.24 -23.29
CA MET A 339 -4.10 22.12 -23.60
C MET A 339 -3.04 21.41 -24.44
N LEU A 340 -2.66 20.19 -24.11
CA LEU A 340 -1.70 19.38 -24.87
C LEU A 340 -2.19 19.15 -26.30
N LEU A 341 -3.48 18.84 -26.48
CA LEU A 341 -4.06 18.65 -27.80
C LEU A 341 -4.14 19.97 -28.60
N ASN A 342 -4.74 21.02 -28.03
CA ASN A 342 -5.07 22.24 -28.75
C ASN A 342 -3.85 23.13 -29.03
N GLU A 343 -2.89 23.20 -28.10
CA GLU A 343 -1.72 24.09 -28.21
C GLU A 343 -0.50 23.40 -28.82
N TYR A 344 -0.39 22.07 -28.68
CA TYR A 344 0.81 21.32 -29.05
C TYR A 344 0.55 20.12 -29.97
N ASN A 345 -0.71 19.83 -30.31
CA ASN A 345 -1.12 18.69 -31.12
C ASN A 345 -0.63 17.33 -30.55
N ILE A 346 -0.64 17.20 -29.22
CA ILE A 346 -0.24 15.97 -28.51
C ILE A 346 -1.47 15.24 -28.02
N GLU A 347 -1.69 14.06 -28.57
CA GLU A 347 -2.73 13.14 -28.07
C GLU A 347 -2.33 12.55 -26.72
N SER A 348 -3.27 12.47 -25.82
CA SER A 348 -3.06 11.93 -24.48
C SER A 348 -4.31 11.23 -23.94
N SER A 349 -4.09 10.26 -23.07
CA SER A 349 -5.16 9.47 -22.45
C SER A 349 -5.37 9.86 -21.01
N VAL A 350 -6.64 9.95 -20.56
CA VAL A 350 -7.00 10.23 -19.16
C VAL A 350 -7.54 8.98 -18.49
N LEU A 351 -6.87 8.54 -17.41
CA LEU A 351 -7.26 7.37 -16.63
C LEU A 351 -7.46 7.76 -15.16
N VAL A 352 -8.72 7.94 -14.77
CA VAL A 352 -9.09 8.41 -13.42
C VAL A 352 -10.19 7.54 -12.81
N GLY A 353 -10.30 7.57 -11.48
CA GLY A 353 -11.34 6.83 -10.77
C GLY A 353 -12.76 7.35 -11.08
N GLY A 354 -13.78 6.47 -11.07
CA GLY A 354 -15.19 6.84 -11.28
C GLY A 354 -15.57 7.08 -12.75
N GLN A 355 -14.75 6.62 -13.71
CA GLN A 355 -15.19 6.53 -15.11
C GLN A 355 -16.26 5.44 -15.21
N SER A 356 -17.40 5.78 -15.81
CA SER A 356 -18.58 4.92 -15.90
C SER A 356 -18.43 3.73 -16.85
N ASN A 357 -17.61 3.88 -17.89
CA ASN A 357 -17.39 2.83 -18.89
C ASN A 357 -16.23 1.90 -18.50
N LYS A 358 -16.59 0.74 -17.93
CA LYS A 358 -15.61 -0.29 -17.52
C LYS A 358 -14.84 -0.87 -18.72
N LYS A 359 -15.45 -0.97 -19.90
CA LYS A 359 -14.81 -1.51 -21.11
C LYS A 359 -13.72 -0.58 -21.62
N GLU A 360 -14.00 0.71 -21.78
CA GLU A 360 -13.01 1.72 -22.20
C GLU A 360 -11.84 1.80 -21.22
N LYS A 361 -12.14 1.77 -19.91
CA LYS A 361 -11.11 1.74 -18.87
C LYS A 361 -10.20 0.52 -19.00
N LYS A 362 -10.75 -0.67 -19.27
CA LYS A 362 -9.97 -1.89 -19.47
C LYS A 362 -9.08 -1.77 -20.70
N ILE A 363 -9.63 -1.35 -21.84
CA ILE A 363 -8.88 -1.14 -23.09
C ILE A 363 -7.71 -0.17 -22.86
N LEU A 364 -7.95 0.94 -22.16
CA LEU A 364 -6.90 1.91 -21.87
C LEU A 364 -5.82 1.34 -20.95
N VAL A 365 -6.21 0.61 -19.89
CA VAL A 365 -5.25 -0.07 -19.00
C VAL A 365 -4.41 -1.08 -19.79
N ASP A 366 -5.04 -1.85 -20.66
CA ASP A 366 -4.34 -2.84 -21.49
C ASP A 366 -3.40 -2.15 -22.50
N SER A 367 -3.82 -1.04 -23.11
CA SER A 367 -2.97 -0.21 -24.00
C SER A 367 -1.74 0.34 -23.26
N VAL A 368 -1.91 0.81 -22.04
CA VAL A 368 -0.76 1.31 -21.24
C VAL A 368 0.14 0.17 -20.80
N LYS A 369 -0.41 -1.00 -20.42
CA LYS A 369 0.39 -2.21 -20.11
C LYS A 369 1.20 -2.67 -21.32
N ALA A 370 0.64 -2.57 -22.52
CA ALA A 370 1.30 -2.90 -23.78
C ALA A 370 2.31 -1.84 -24.24
N GLY A 371 2.45 -0.71 -23.54
CA GLY A 371 3.36 0.38 -23.93
C GLY A 371 2.84 1.28 -25.04
N ASN A 372 1.59 1.14 -25.46
CA ASN A 372 1.01 1.87 -26.59
C ASN A 372 0.44 3.26 -26.21
N CYS A 373 0.51 3.66 -24.97
CA CYS A 373 0.06 4.98 -24.51
C CYS A 373 1.26 5.89 -24.23
N LYS A 374 1.47 6.87 -25.10
CA LYS A 374 2.62 7.78 -25.02
C LYS A 374 2.50 8.75 -23.84
N VAL A 375 1.33 9.36 -23.68
CA VAL A 375 1.05 10.36 -22.65
C VAL A 375 -0.18 9.95 -21.86
N LEU A 376 0.03 9.58 -20.58
CA LEU A 376 -1.02 9.20 -19.67
C LEU A 376 -1.24 10.29 -18.61
N LEU A 377 -2.47 10.77 -18.47
CA LEU A 377 -2.87 11.63 -17.33
C LEU A 377 -3.69 10.80 -16.34
N SER A 378 -3.34 10.88 -15.06
CA SER A 378 -4.02 10.10 -14.02
C SER A 378 -4.11 10.85 -12.69
N THR A 379 -5.00 10.39 -11.82
CA THR A 379 -4.93 10.86 -10.43
C THR A 379 -3.90 10.06 -9.64
N THR A 380 -3.22 10.74 -8.70
CA THR A 380 -2.23 10.11 -7.82
C THR A 380 -2.78 8.87 -7.11
N LYS A 381 -4.06 8.94 -6.67
CA LYS A 381 -4.75 7.80 -6.06
C LYS A 381 -4.87 6.63 -7.04
N PHE A 382 -5.33 6.88 -8.24
CA PHE A 382 -5.57 5.82 -9.23
C PHE A 382 -4.26 5.18 -9.72
N LEU A 383 -3.24 5.97 -9.99
CA LEU A 383 -1.92 5.47 -10.36
C LEU A 383 -1.32 4.58 -9.26
N GLY A 384 -1.56 4.90 -7.98
CA GLY A 384 -1.11 4.11 -6.83
C GLY A 384 -1.81 2.75 -6.68
N GLU A 385 -3.00 2.54 -7.28
CA GLU A 385 -3.90 1.41 -6.99
C GLU A 385 -3.67 0.13 -7.83
N GLY A 386 -2.47 -0.14 -8.34
CA GLY A 386 -2.21 -1.44 -9.00
C GLY A 386 -2.04 -1.37 -10.52
N PHE A 387 -1.90 -0.18 -11.06
CA PHE A 387 -1.53 0.02 -12.45
C PHE A 387 -0.04 -0.29 -12.67
N ASP A 388 0.29 -1.13 -13.62
CA ASP A 388 1.64 -1.59 -13.88
C ASP A 388 2.03 -1.47 -15.36
N SER A 389 3.13 -0.77 -15.64
CA SER A 389 3.77 -0.75 -16.94
C SER A 389 5.28 -0.54 -16.79
N LYS A 390 6.07 -1.35 -17.48
CA LYS A 390 7.54 -1.19 -17.53
C LYS A 390 7.96 -0.05 -18.45
N ASP A 391 7.05 0.37 -19.34
CA ASP A 391 7.33 1.33 -20.41
C ASP A 391 7.18 2.79 -19.98
N LEU A 392 6.57 3.07 -18.83
CA LEU A 392 6.51 4.41 -18.28
C LEU A 392 7.89 4.84 -17.77
N VAL A 393 8.42 5.96 -18.28
CA VAL A 393 9.77 6.44 -17.98
C VAL A 393 9.78 7.75 -17.21
N ALA A 394 8.86 8.67 -17.47
CA ALA A 394 8.82 9.93 -16.75
C ALA A 394 7.52 10.13 -15.97
N LEU A 395 7.64 10.75 -14.79
CA LEU A 395 6.54 11.11 -13.90
C LEU A 395 6.51 12.63 -13.71
N PHE A 396 5.40 13.27 -14.08
CA PHE A 396 5.15 14.70 -13.87
C PHE A 396 4.21 14.88 -12.67
N ILE A 397 4.70 15.46 -11.57
CA ILE A 397 3.93 15.73 -10.35
C ILE A 397 3.36 17.14 -10.44
N THR A 398 2.12 17.28 -10.90
CA THR A 398 1.50 18.57 -11.19
C THR A 398 0.68 19.18 -10.06
N THR A 399 0.39 18.40 -9.00
CA THR A 399 -0.21 18.91 -7.75
C THR A 399 0.63 18.46 -6.56
N PRO A 400 0.61 19.24 -5.45
CA PRO A 400 1.40 18.93 -4.26
C PRO A 400 1.07 17.57 -3.65
N ILE A 401 2.06 16.71 -3.46
CA ILE A 401 1.92 15.45 -2.73
C ILE A 401 2.48 15.61 -1.32
N LYS A 402 1.62 15.53 -0.30
CA LYS A 402 2.01 15.63 1.12
C LYS A 402 2.59 14.31 1.66
N PHE A 403 2.01 13.17 1.26
CA PHE A 403 2.34 11.87 1.84
C PHE A 403 3.44 11.15 1.08
N VAL A 404 4.52 10.82 1.79
CA VAL A 404 5.69 10.08 1.30
C VAL A 404 5.29 8.77 0.60
N GLY A 405 4.40 7.99 1.19
CA GLY A 405 3.94 6.73 0.61
C GLY A 405 3.29 6.89 -0.78
N LYS A 406 2.47 7.94 -0.98
CA LYS A 406 1.88 8.23 -2.30
C LYS A 406 2.95 8.59 -3.34
N LEU A 407 3.96 9.37 -2.94
CA LEU A 407 5.06 9.73 -3.81
C LEU A 407 5.88 8.51 -4.22
N ILE A 408 6.24 7.65 -3.26
CA ILE A 408 6.99 6.41 -3.52
C ILE A 408 6.19 5.47 -4.42
N GLN A 409 4.88 5.33 -4.22
CA GLN A 409 4.02 4.50 -5.06
C GLN A 409 3.91 5.04 -6.48
N ALA A 410 3.69 6.35 -6.64
CA ALA A 410 3.63 6.98 -7.96
C ALA A 410 4.97 6.84 -8.71
N ALA A 411 6.08 7.15 -8.05
CA ALA A 411 7.42 6.99 -8.61
C ALA A 411 7.74 5.52 -8.92
N GLY A 412 7.32 4.59 -8.07
CA GLY A 412 7.54 3.15 -8.27
C GLY A 412 7.01 2.61 -9.61
N ARG A 413 6.08 3.32 -10.25
CA ARG A 413 5.56 2.95 -11.57
C ARG A 413 6.58 3.17 -12.69
N ILE A 414 7.46 4.15 -12.54
CA ILE A 414 8.51 4.44 -13.52
C ILE A 414 9.86 3.79 -13.17
N LEU A 415 10.04 3.27 -11.96
CA LEU A 415 11.33 2.75 -11.48
C LEU A 415 11.59 1.27 -11.85
N ARG A 416 10.69 0.61 -12.55
CA ARG A 416 10.90 -0.76 -12.99
C ARG A 416 12.00 -0.83 -14.02
N TYR A 417 12.87 -1.82 -13.84
CA TYR A 417 13.96 -2.04 -14.76
C TYR A 417 13.47 -2.37 -16.18
N LYS A 418 14.02 -1.67 -17.13
CA LYS A 418 14.01 -1.96 -18.55
C LYS A 418 15.36 -1.48 -19.09
N GLU A 419 15.97 -2.24 -19.97
CA GLU A 419 17.24 -1.89 -20.59
C GLU A 419 17.18 -0.51 -21.28
N GLY A 420 18.20 0.30 -21.10
CA GLY A 420 18.28 1.66 -21.64
C GLY A 420 17.39 2.71 -20.96
N LYS A 421 16.60 2.32 -19.94
CA LYS A 421 15.67 3.23 -19.28
C LYS A 421 16.31 4.08 -18.21
N THR A 422 16.13 5.40 -18.30
CA THR A 422 16.51 6.40 -17.29
C THR A 422 15.25 7.09 -16.75
N PRO A 423 14.73 6.67 -15.58
CA PRO A 423 13.50 7.24 -15.02
C PRO A 423 13.69 8.71 -14.64
N ARG A 424 12.69 9.55 -14.91
CA ARG A 424 12.70 10.98 -14.62
C ARG A 424 11.47 11.39 -13.80
N ILE A 425 11.68 12.26 -12.80
CA ILE A 425 10.60 12.88 -12.02
C ILE A 425 10.67 14.38 -12.22
N TYR A 426 9.58 14.97 -12.69
CA TYR A 426 9.40 16.42 -12.81
C TYR A 426 8.49 16.88 -11.67
N ASP A 427 9.07 17.60 -10.69
CA ASP A 427 8.37 18.05 -9.47
C ASP A 427 8.08 19.55 -9.56
N PHE A 428 6.83 19.92 -9.86
CA PHE A 428 6.40 21.32 -9.91
C PHE A 428 6.19 21.87 -8.51
N ARG A 429 6.86 23.01 -8.22
CA ARG A 429 6.98 23.60 -6.88
C ARG A 429 6.45 25.01 -6.83
N ASP A 430 5.47 25.20 -5.99
CA ASP A 430 4.80 26.48 -5.77
C ASP A 430 5.36 27.13 -4.49
N ASN A 431 6.66 27.49 -4.52
CA ASN A 431 7.44 27.88 -3.32
C ASN A 431 7.06 29.27 -2.78
N GLN A 432 6.25 30.05 -3.48
CA GLN A 432 5.77 31.36 -3.00
C GLN A 432 4.69 31.21 -1.92
N ILE A 433 4.17 30.00 -1.68
CA ILE A 433 3.17 29.72 -0.67
C ILE A 433 3.78 28.80 0.38
N ASN A 434 3.87 29.27 1.63
CA ASN A 434 4.58 28.59 2.71
C ASN A 434 4.12 27.13 2.91
N VAL A 435 2.82 26.85 2.92
CA VAL A 435 2.32 25.49 3.09
C VAL A 435 2.78 24.56 1.98
N LEU A 436 2.83 25.04 0.72
CA LEU A 436 3.29 24.25 -0.43
C LEU A 436 4.81 24.10 -0.44
N LYS A 437 5.55 25.12 -0.02
CA LYS A 437 7.00 25.08 0.20
C LYS A 437 7.39 24.02 1.23
N TYR A 438 6.68 23.92 2.37
CA TYR A 438 6.92 22.87 3.36
C TYR A 438 6.61 21.47 2.81
N MET A 439 5.57 21.32 1.99
CA MET A 439 5.28 20.05 1.30
C MET A 439 6.39 19.68 0.30
N ALA A 440 6.97 20.66 -0.41
CA ALA A 440 8.12 20.44 -1.29
C ALA A 440 9.35 19.96 -0.49
N TYR A 441 9.65 20.56 0.66
CA TYR A 441 10.72 20.07 1.56
C TYR A 441 10.48 18.63 2.05
N GLY A 442 9.23 18.25 2.29
CA GLY A 442 8.88 16.86 2.60
C GLY A 442 9.23 15.89 1.45
N ARG A 443 8.99 16.31 0.20
CA ARG A 443 9.38 15.54 -0.98
C ARG A 443 10.89 15.49 -1.15
N ASP A 444 11.61 16.59 -0.87
CA ASP A 444 13.09 16.60 -0.91
C ASP A 444 13.71 15.59 0.05
N ARG A 445 13.18 15.50 1.29
CA ARG A 445 13.62 14.47 2.24
C ARG A 445 13.37 13.07 1.68
N THR A 446 12.26 12.87 1.00
CA THR A 446 11.94 11.57 0.37
C THR A 446 12.91 11.28 -0.77
N TYR A 447 13.19 12.25 -1.65
CA TYR A 447 14.16 12.08 -2.73
C TYR A 447 15.54 11.71 -2.20
N LYS A 448 15.98 12.39 -1.15
CA LYS A 448 17.26 12.09 -0.48
C LYS A 448 17.27 10.71 0.16
N ASN A 449 16.26 10.38 0.95
CA ASN A 449 16.23 9.14 1.73
C ASN A 449 15.95 7.89 0.89
N GLU A 450 15.14 8.02 -0.16
CA GLU A 450 14.75 6.88 -1.00
C GLU A 450 15.72 6.68 -2.17
N TRP A 451 16.25 7.74 -2.77
CA TRP A 451 16.99 7.66 -4.04
C TRP A 451 18.35 8.36 -4.03
N ASN A 452 18.76 8.99 -2.94
CA ASN A 452 19.98 9.79 -2.81
C ASN A 452 20.02 10.97 -3.83
N ARG A 453 18.89 11.71 -3.97
CA ARG A 453 18.70 12.80 -4.93
C ARG A 453 18.28 14.12 -4.26
#